data_281169f89dad24a54021cda47941aa19
#
_entry.id   281169f89dad24a54021cda47941aa19
#
_cell.length_a   1.000
_cell.length_b   1.000
_cell.length_c   1.000
_cell.angle_alpha   90.00
_cell.angle_beta   90.00
_cell.angle_gamma   90.00
#
_symmetry.space_group_name_H-M   'P 1'
#
loop_
_entity.id
_entity.type
_entity.pdbx_description
1 polymer ?
#
loop_
_entity_poly.entity_id
_entity_poly.type
_entity_poly.pdbx_seq_one_letter_code
_entity_poly.pdbx_strand_id
1 'polypeptide(L)'
;CALPIFSFAKEKGFYPQDGKNKDFSFSDTYAPVDFSGARACEIRVWAFFNAVNPDMAQYWDYATGRNIQRDSKGYATNRMPLWIKPSEKVDVMQVMDFMRDHLEGTELDMSKDMGAGPYECPYRWRPMSFKVDGKEYVHERATATQQTGFTFVAQCRSWLPDEIGGILWFGVDDAASSVYFPMYSAATEV
;
A
#
# COMPACT_ATOMS: atom_id res chain seq x y z
N CYS A 1 -1.04 -9.48 23.18
CA CYS A 1 -0.39 -8.20 22.83
C CYS A 1 -1.37 -7.07 22.47
N ALA A 2 -2.65 -7.32 22.26
CA ALA A 2 -3.61 -6.28 21.88
C ALA A 2 -4.21 -5.50 23.08
N LEU A 3 -4.10 -6.00 24.29
CA LEU A 3 -4.68 -5.37 25.48
C LEU A 3 -4.14 -3.97 25.80
N PRO A 4 -2.83 -3.68 25.70
CA PRO A 4 -2.31 -2.34 25.93
C PRO A 4 -2.83 -1.30 24.95
N ILE A 5 -3.09 -1.68 23.70
CA ILE A 5 -3.50 -0.77 22.63
C ILE A 5 -4.89 -0.19 22.91
N PHE A 6 -5.84 -1.03 23.31
CA PHE A 6 -7.19 -0.61 23.60
C PHE A 6 -7.27 0.26 24.87
N SER A 7 -6.65 -0.18 25.97
CA SER A 7 -6.62 0.60 27.22
C SER A 7 -5.85 1.90 27.06
N PHE A 8 -4.75 1.91 26.34
CA PHE A 8 -4.01 3.12 26.00
C PHE A 8 -4.85 4.13 25.20
N ALA A 9 -5.63 3.65 24.21
CA ALA A 9 -6.51 4.53 23.45
C ALA A 9 -7.54 5.24 24.35
N LYS A 10 -8.10 4.52 25.31
CA LYS A 10 -9.00 5.10 26.32
C LYS A 10 -8.28 6.09 27.23
N GLU A 11 -7.15 5.72 27.77
CA GLU A 11 -6.33 6.57 28.66
C GLU A 11 -5.97 7.89 27.99
N LYS A 12 -5.61 7.85 26.69
CA LYS A 12 -5.24 9.05 25.92
C LYS A 12 -6.43 9.79 25.30
N GLY A 13 -7.65 9.31 25.50
CA GLY A 13 -8.86 9.94 24.96
C GLY A 13 -9.05 9.75 23.45
N PHE A 14 -8.29 8.84 22.83
CA PHE A 14 -8.46 8.51 21.40
C PHE A 14 -9.67 7.62 21.15
N TYR A 15 -10.17 6.96 22.19
CA TYR A 15 -11.34 6.10 22.13
C TYR A 15 -12.22 6.36 23.37
N PRO A 16 -13.58 6.35 23.23
CA PRO A 16 -14.49 6.62 24.35
C PRO A 16 -14.26 5.67 25.53
N GLN A 17 -14.39 6.19 26.76
CA GLN A 17 -14.19 5.39 27.99
C GLN A 17 -15.20 4.24 28.09
N ASP A 18 -16.43 4.45 27.64
CA ASP A 18 -17.52 3.46 27.60
C ASP A 18 -17.47 2.57 26.33
N GLY A 19 -16.54 2.86 25.40
CA GLY A 19 -16.38 2.12 24.15
C GLY A 19 -16.05 0.65 24.40
N LYS A 20 -16.63 -0.25 23.59
CA LYS A 20 -16.46 -1.71 23.70
C LYS A 20 -15.32 -2.19 22.80
N ASN A 21 -14.58 -3.19 23.27
CA ASN A 21 -13.46 -3.76 22.50
C ASN A 21 -13.88 -4.31 21.12
N LYS A 22 -15.08 -4.89 20.99
CA LYS A 22 -15.61 -5.40 19.74
C LYS A 22 -15.83 -4.32 18.67
N ASP A 23 -15.99 -3.07 19.07
CA ASP A 23 -16.25 -1.91 18.21
C ASP A 23 -14.96 -1.08 17.97
N PHE A 24 -13.83 -1.56 18.47
CA PHE A 24 -12.54 -0.88 18.36
C PHE A 24 -11.88 -1.16 17.02
N SER A 25 -11.67 -0.10 16.24
CA SER A 25 -10.86 -0.12 15.03
C SER A 25 -9.51 0.53 15.32
N PHE A 26 -8.45 -0.23 15.17
CA PHE A 26 -7.09 0.27 15.39
C PHE A 26 -6.74 1.41 14.43
N SER A 27 -6.98 1.20 13.15
CA SER A 27 -6.66 2.19 12.12
C SER A 27 -7.47 3.48 12.28
N ASP A 28 -8.76 3.38 12.55
CA ASP A 28 -9.59 4.58 12.75
C ASP A 28 -9.27 5.34 14.03
N THR A 29 -8.81 4.61 15.06
CA THR A 29 -8.48 5.21 16.36
C THR A 29 -7.12 5.92 16.35
N TYR A 30 -6.11 5.30 15.73
CA TYR A 30 -4.73 5.81 15.80
C TYR A 30 -4.26 6.52 14.53
N ALA A 31 -4.85 6.20 13.39
CA ALA A 31 -4.50 6.79 12.10
C ALA A 31 -5.74 6.86 11.20
N PRO A 32 -6.74 7.70 11.57
CA PRO A 32 -7.91 7.87 10.71
C PRO A 32 -7.46 8.37 9.34
N VAL A 33 -7.99 7.73 8.31
CA VAL A 33 -7.63 8.08 6.94
C VAL A 33 -8.03 9.52 6.66
N ASP A 34 -7.11 10.31 6.19
CA ASP A 34 -7.30 11.64 5.61
C ASP A 34 -6.87 11.67 4.15
N PHE A 35 -6.89 12.85 3.52
CA PHE A 35 -6.47 13.01 2.13
C PHE A 35 -5.02 12.58 1.93
N SER A 36 -4.13 12.98 2.81
CA SER A 36 -2.70 12.65 2.75
C SER A 36 -2.46 11.16 2.95
N GLY A 37 -3.14 10.55 3.93
CA GLY A 37 -3.08 9.11 4.18
C GLY A 37 -3.63 8.28 3.01
N ALA A 38 -4.71 8.73 2.37
CA ALA A 38 -5.23 8.09 1.18
C ALA A 38 -4.20 8.11 0.05
N ARG A 39 -3.67 9.27 -0.28
CA ARG A 39 -2.65 9.44 -1.33
C ARG A 39 -1.34 8.72 -1.07
N ALA A 40 -0.94 8.57 0.18
CA ALA A 40 0.30 7.90 0.53
C ALA A 40 0.14 6.40 0.78
N CYS A 41 -1.03 5.92 1.21
CA CYS A 41 -1.22 4.55 1.67
C CYS A 41 -2.32 3.80 0.91
N GLU A 42 -3.56 4.32 0.93
CA GLU A 42 -4.71 3.61 0.34
C GLU A 42 -4.56 3.43 -1.17
N ILE A 43 -3.97 4.39 -1.88
CA ILE A 43 -3.76 4.31 -3.32
C ILE A 43 -2.87 3.12 -3.72
N ARG A 44 -1.87 2.77 -2.91
CA ARG A 44 -1.01 1.60 -3.17
C ARG A 44 -1.74 0.29 -2.95
N VAL A 45 -2.60 0.24 -1.93
CA VAL A 45 -3.49 -0.91 -1.71
C VAL A 45 -4.46 -1.05 -2.87
N TRP A 46 -5.04 0.07 -3.32
CA TRP A 46 -5.94 0.08 -4.46
C TRP A 46 -5.25 -0.40 -5.74
N ALA A 47 -4.05 0.08 -6.04
CA ALA A 47 -3.29 -0.31 -7.23
C ALA A 47 -3.10 -1.83 -7.27
N PHE A 48 -2.68 -2.43 -6.16
CA PHE A 48 -2.51 -3.88 -6.04
C PHE A 48 -3.85 -4.63 -6.17
N PHE A 49 -4.88 -4.18 -5.49
CA PHE A 49 -6.19 -4.81 -5.51
C PHE A 49 -6.85 -4.71 -6.89
N ASN A 50 -6.78 -3.55 -7.53
CA ASN A 50 -7.33 -3.34 -8.86
C ASN A 50 -6.62 -4.16 -9.94
N ALA A 51 -5.31 -4.37 -9.80
CA ALA A 51 -4.54 -5.21 -10.70
C ALA A 51 -4.98 -6.69 -10.68
N VAL A 52 -5.47 -7.18 -9.54
CA VAL A 52 -5.92 -8.57 -9.40
C VAL A 52 -7.44 -8.75 -9.47
N ASN A 53 -8.20 -7.67 -9.33
CA ASN A 53 -9.66 -7.68 -9.42
C ASN A 53 -10.19 -6.33 -9.92
N PRO A 54 -10.67 -6.23 -11.18
CA PRO A 54 -11.16 -4.99 -11.77
C PRO A 54 -12.36 -4.34 -11.04
N ASP A 55 -13.12 -5.08 -10.25
CA ASP A 55 -14.22 -4.53 -9.45
C ASP A 55 -13.73 -3.50 -8.43
N MET A 56 -12.44 -3.52 -8.12
CA MET A 56 -11.83 -2.56 -7.20
C MET A 56 -11.72 -1.15 -7.77
N ALA A 57 -11.94 -0.96 -9.07
CA ALA A 57 -11.99 0.35 -9.72
C ALA A 57 -13.02 1.30 -9.05
N GLN A 58 -14.11 0.77 -8.49
CA GLN A 58 -15.13 1.54 -7.77
C GLN A 58 -14.60 2.30 -6.55
N TYR A 59 -13.42 1.91 -6.01
CA TYR A 59 -12.82 2.53 -4.82
C TYR A 59 -11.80 3.63 -5.17
N TRP A 60 -11.68 4.00 -6.45
CA TRP A 60 -10.70 5.01 -6.89
C TRP A 60 -10.82 6.33 -6.13
N ASP A 61 -12.04 6.87 -6.00
CA ASP A 61 -12.27 8.14 -5.31
C ASP A 61 -11.92 8.07 -3.82
N TYR A 62 -12.15 6.93 -3.18
CA TYR A 62 -11.71 6.71 -1.81
C TYR A 62 -10.18 6.63 -1.73
N ALA A 63 -9.56 5.81 -2.56
CA ALA A 63 -8.12 5.58 -2.56
C ALA A 63 -7.32 6.86 -2.88
N THR A 64 -7.88 7.74 -3.70
CA THR A 64 -7.27 9.03 -4.04
C THR A 64 -7.61 10.14 -3.03
N GLY A 65 -8.43 9.86 -2.03
CA GLY A 65 -8.84 10.82 -1.01
C GLY A 65 -9.87 11.85 -1.48
N ARG A 66 -10.42 11.70 -2.68
CA ARG A 66 -11.44 12.62 -3.22
C ARG A 66 -12.78 12.49 -2.52
N ASN A 67 -13.13 11.28 -2.10
CA ASN A 67 -14.38 10.97 -1.44
C ASN A 67 -14.16 10.03 -0.26
N ILE A 68 -13.81 10.58 0.89
CA ILE A 68 -13.74 9.85 2.14
C ILE A 68 -15.04 10.14 2.91
N GLN A 69 -15.98 9.19 2.89
CA GLN A 69 -17.23 9.28 3.65
C GLN A 69 -16.97 8.93 5.11
N ARG A 70 -17.58 9.68 6.03
CA ARG A 70 -17.36 9.49 7.48
C ARG A 70 -18.69 9.31 8.21
N ASP A 71 -18.66 8.47 9.23
CA ASP A 71 -19.74 8.36 10.20
C ASP A 71 -19.70 9.50 11.25
N SER A 72 -20.62 9.47 12.19
CA SER A 72 -20.71 10.44 13.29
C SER A 72 -19.50 10.45 14.23
N LYS A 73 -18.66 9.40 14.19
CA LYS A 73 -17.43 9.27 14.96
C LYS A 73 -16.19 9.72 14.17
N GLY A 74 -16.37 10.10 12.90
CA GLY A 74 -15.28 10.48 11.99
C GLY A 74 -14.61 9.28 11.31
N TYR A 75 -15.11 8.06 11.45
CA TYR A 75 -14.55 6.86 10.84
C TYR A 75 -14.95 6.75 9.38
N ALA A 76 -14.02 6.35 8.53
CA ALA A 76 -14.28 6.16 7.12
C ALA A 76 -15.22 4.97 6.89
N THR A 77 -16.35 5.21 6.18
CA THR A 77 -17.39 4.21 5.95
C THR A 77 -17.34 3.55 4.58
N ASN A 78 -16.64 4.15 3.62
CA ASN A 78 -16.50 3.66 2.25
C ASN A 78 -15.10 3.09 1.95
N ARG A 79 -14.44 2.52 2.97
CA ARG A 79 -13.13 1.89 2.84
C ARG A 79 -13.15 0.71 1.86
N MET A 80 -12.01 0.45 1.27
CA MET A 80 -11.77 -0.83 0.61
C MET A 80 -11.90 -1.99 1.62
N PRO A 81 -12.32 -3.18 1.17
CA PRO A 81 -12.30 -4.37 2.02
C PRO A 81 -10.86 -4.69 2.46
N LEU A 82 -10.72 -5.31 3.64
CA LEU A 82 -9.40 -5.67 4.18
C LEU A 82 -8.68 -6.72 3.32
N TRP A 83 -9.44 -7.55 2.63
CA TRP A 83 -8.95 -8.59 1.72
C TRP A 83 -9.95 -8.80 0.60
N ILE A 84 -9.47 -9.23 -0.56
CA ILE A 84 -10.27 -9.48 -1.75
C ILE A 84 -9.98 -10.87 -2.31
N LYS A 85 -10.91 -11.35 -3.14
CA LYS A 85 -10.67 -12.53 -3.95
C LYS A 85 -10.14 -12.06 -5.32
N PRO A 86 -8.95 -12.51 -5.75
CA PRO A 86 -8.48 -12.25 -7.10
C PRO A 86 -9.43 -12.87 -8.14
N SER A 87 -9.56 -12.25 -9.30
CA SER A 87 -10.36 -12.78 -10.43
C SER A 87 -9.72 -14.04 -11.02
N GLU A 88 -8.38 -14.09 -11.01
CA GLU A 88 -7.59 -15.22 -11.48
C GLU A 88 -6.48 -15.55 -10.48
N LYS A 89 -5.83 -16.69 -10.66
CA LYS A 89 -4.64 -17.03 -9.88
C LYS A 89 -3.51 -16.08 -10.22
N VAL A 90 -2.87 -15.57 -9.19
CA VAL A 90 -1.73 -14.64 -9.32
C VAL A 90 -0.45 -15.46 -9.28
N ASP A 91 0.45 -15.21 -10.23
CA ASP A 91 1.78 -15.81 -10.26
C ASP A 91 2.86 -14.89 -9.68
N VAL A 92 4.07 -15.42 -9.54
CA VAL A 92 5.19 -14.69 -8.93
C VAL A 92 5.61 -13.48 -9.77
N MET A 93 5.57 -13.60 -11.10
CA MET A 93 5.96 -12.51 -12.00
C MET A 93 4.98 -11.35 -11.89
N GLN A 94 3.68 -11.64 -11.87
CA GLN A 94 2.65 -10.62 -11.64
C GLN A 94 2.86 -9.88 -10.31
N VAL A 95 3.20 -10.60 -9.23
CA VAL A 95 3.50 -9.94 -7.94
C VAL A 95 4.72 -9.03 -8.05
N MET A 96 5.77 -9.47 -8.74
CA MET A 96 6.95 -8.62 -9.00
C MET A 96 6.58 -7.37 -9.80
N ASP A 97 5.70 -7.50 -10.79
CA ASP A 97 5.22 -6.36 -11.59
C ASP A 97 4.39 -5.39 -10.74
N PHE A 98 3.52 -5.90 -9.85
CA PHE A 98 2.78 -5.04 -8.93
C PHE A 98 3.70 -4.25 -7.98
N MET A 99 4.84 -4.83 -7.60
CA MET A 99 5.84 -4.12 -6.79
C MET A 99 6.54 -3.00 -7.55
N ARG A 100 6.48 -3.00 -8.89
CA ARG A 100 7.07 -2.00 -9.79
C ARG A 100 6.11 -0.89 -10.19
N ASP A 101 4.86 -0.94 -9.74
CA ASP A 101 3.79 -0.01 -10.11
C ASP A 101 4.12 1.44 -9.75
N HIS A 102 3.85 2.35 -10.70
CA HIS A 102 3.90 3.81 -10.55
C HIS A 102 2.56 4.46 -10.92
N LEU A 103 1.46 3.75 -10.70
CA LEU A 103 0.09 4.16 -11.03
C LEU A 103 -0.15 4.30 -12.55
N GLU A 104 0.60 3.54 -13.36
CA GLU A 104 0.51 3.57 -14.81
C GLU A 104 -0.93 3.31 -15.29
N GLY A 105 -1.34 4.03 -16.33
CA GLY A 105 -2.67 3.94 -16.90
C GLY A 105 -3.78 4.61 -16.10
N THR A 106 -3.47 5.26 -14.98
CA THR A 106 -4.41 6.09 -14.21
C THR A 106 -4.21 7.58 -14.49
N GLU A 107 -5.10 8.42 -14.01
CA GLU A 107 -4.93 9.88 -14.05
C GLU A 107 -3.78 10.40 -13.14
N LEU A 108 -3.22 9.52 -12.29
CA LEU A 108 -2.08 9.80 -11.42
C LEU A 108 -0.81 9.06 -11.87
N ASP A 109 -0.76 8.67 -13.13
CA ASP A 109 0.39 8.03 -13.76
C ASP A 109 1.65 8.91 -13.59
N MET A 110 2.56 8.43 -12.76
CA MET A 110 3.76 9.19 -12.39
C MET A 110 4.78 9.29 -13.52
N SER A 111 4.60 8.54 -14.61
CA SER A 111 5.42 8.65 -15.82
C SER A 111 4.90 9.69 -16.81
N LYS A 112 3.69 10.19 -16.62
CA LYS A 112 2.98 11.06 -17.59
C LYS A 112 2.69 12.47 -17.08
N ASP A 113 2.83 12.69 -15.79
CA ASP A 113 2.54 13.99 -15.18
C ASP A 113 3.67 15.01 -15.42
N MET A 114 3.43 16.25 -14.99
CA MET A 114 4.42 17.32 -15.12
C MET A 114 5.75 17.00 -14.43
N GLY A 115 5.71 16.25 -13.32
CA GLY A 115 6.87 15.86 -12.54
C GLY A 115 7.76 14.83 -13.24
N ALA A 116 7.22 14.10 -14.23
CA ALA A 116 7.98 13.13 -15.03
C ALA A 116 8.97 13.80 -15.98
N GLY A 117 8.67 15.03 -16.42
CA GLY A 117 9.47 15.77 -17.36
C GLY A 117 9.54 15.10 -18.73
N PRO A 118 10.47 15.57 -19.60
CA PRO A 118 10.54 15.09 -20.99
C PRO A 118 11.03 13.65 -21.17
N TYR A 119 11.52 13.04 -20.09
CA TYR A 119 12.04 11.66 -20.09
C TYR A 119 11.08 10.66 -19.47
N GLU A 120 9.85 11.06 -19.15
CA GLU A 120 8.83 10.21 -18.55
C GLU A 120 9.32 9.50 -17.27
N CYS A 121 10.14 10.19 -16.46
CA CYS A 121 10.74 9.62 -15.26
C CYS A 121 9.71 9.54 -14.12
N PRO A 122 9.35 8.33 -13.62
CA PRO A 122 8.34 8.18 -12.58
C PRO A 122 8.86 8.56 -11.19
N TYR A 123 10.17 8.77 -11.05
CA TYR A 123 10.77 9.05 -9.76
C TYR A 123 10.55 10.49 -9.34
N ARG A 124 10.24 10.66 -8.06
CA ARG A 124 10.18 11.96 -7.39
C ARG A 124 11.31 12.02 -6.38
N TRP A 125 11.82 13.20 -6.14
CA TRP A 125 12.85 13.41 -5.12
C TRP A 125 12.46 12.74 -3.79
N ARG A 126 11.23 12.91 -3.38
CA ARG A 126 10.51 12.13 -2.36
C ARG A 126 9.05 12.59 -2.30
N PRO A 127 8.14 11.79 -1.74
CA PRO A 127 6.81 12.26 -1.42
C PRO A 127 6.89 13.44 -0.47
N MET A 128 6.25 14.56 -0.82
CA MET A 128 6.26 15.80 -0.05
C MET A 128 4.86 16.40 -0.04
N SER A 129 4.56 17.16 1.02
CA SER A 129 3.51 18.16 1.01
C SER A 129 4.14 19.55 0.88
N PHE A 130 3.47 20.46 0.17
CA PHE A 130 3.92 21.83 -0.04
C PHE A 130 2.73 22.76 -0.22
N LYS A 131 2.94 24.07 -0.06
CA LYS A 131 1.88 25.07 -0.21
C LYS A 131 2.18 26.01 -1.36
N VAL A 132 1.16 26.28 -2.17
CA VAL A 132 1.16 27.29 -3.22
C VAL A 132 -0.09 28.14 -3.06
N ASP A 133 0.06 29.46 -2.96
CA ASP A 133 -1.05 30.42 -2.77
C ASP A 133 -2.01 30.04 -1.63
N GLY A 134 -1.46 29.55 -0.52
CA GLY A 134 -2.21 29.14 0.67
C GLY A 134 -2.92 27.79 0.55
N LYS A 135 -2.87 27.12 -0.60
CA LYS A 135 -3.41 25.77 -0.81
C LYS A 135 -2.31 24.74 -0.58
N GLU A 136 -2.70 23.64 0.09
CA GLU A 136 -1.80 22.53 0.32
C GLU A 136 -1.89 21.52 -0.82
N TYR A 137 -0.74 21.05 -1.24
CA TYR A 137 -0.55 20.02 -2.27
C TYR A 137 0.28 18.88 -1.70
N VAL A 138 0.05 17.68 -2.20
CA VAL A 138 0.77 16.47 -1.81
C VAL A 138 1.09 15.66 -3.06
N HIS A 139 2.29 15.08 -3.11
CA HIS A 139 2.64 14.11 -4.14
C HIS A 139 2.00 12.76 -3.84
N GLU A 140 1.63 12.05 -4.88
CA GLU A 140 1.27 10.64 -4.82
C GLU A 140 2.47 9.82 -4.35
N ARG A 141 2.18 8.66 -3.76
CA ARG A 141 3.18 7.65 -3.45
C ARG A 141 2.76 6.33 -4.08
N ALA A 142 3.43 5.96 -5.17
CA ALA A 142 3.25 4.67 -5.81
C ALA A 142 3.85 3.53 -4.98
N THR A 143 3.63 2.30 -5.40
CA THR A 143 4.23 1.12 -4.77
C THR A 143 5.75 1.12 -4.96
N ALA A 144 6.22 1.30 -6.19
CA ALA A 144 7.64 1.51 -6.46
C ALA A 144 8.05 2.95 -6.14
N THR A 145 9.11 3.12 -5.40
CA THR A 145 9.64 4.43 -5.02
C THR A 145 11.14 4.35 -4.80
N GLN A 146 11.86 5.38 -5.21
CA GLN A 146 13.31 5.48 -5.07
C GLN A 146 13.81 5.46 -3.61
N GLN A 147 12.92 5.58 -2.62
CA GLN A 147 13.27 5.42 -1.21
C GLN A 147 13.26 3.97 -0.73
N THR A 148 12.86 3.02 -1.60
CA THR A 148 12.86 1.60 -1.27
C THR A 148 14.29 1.10 -1.09
N GLY A 149 14.60 0.50 0.04
CA GLY A 149 15.93 -0.07 0.28
C GLY A 149 16.07 -1.51 -0.19
N PHE A 150 14.97 -2.25 -0.22
CA PHE A 150 14.89 -3.62 -0.75
C PHE A 150 13.44 -3.99 -1.02
N THR A 151 13.26 -5.01 -1.83
CA THR A 151 11.96 -5.59 -2.13
C THR A 151 12.06 -7.11 -2.11
N PHE A 152 10.96 -7.80 -1.79
CA PHE A 152 10.95 -9.25 -1.89
C PHE A 152 9.56 -9.80 -2.18
N VAL A 153 9.54 -10.98 -2.78
CA VAL A 153 8.34 -11.81 -2.96
C VAL A 153 8.60 -13.17 -2.34
N ALA A 154 7.80 -13.57 -1.37
CA ALA A 154 7.88 -14.88 -0.75
C ALA A 154 6.97 -15.87 -1.50
N GLN A 155 7.54 -16.95 -2.01
CA GLN A 155 6.83 -18.03 -2.67
C GLN A 155 6.88 -19.29 -1.83
N CYS A 156 5.72 -19.75 -1.38
CA CYS A 156 5.58 -20.99 -0.60
C CYS A 156 4.93 -22.08 -1.48
N ARG A 157 5.59 -23.23 -1.60
CA ARG A 157 5.18 -24.35 -2.44
C ARG A 157 5.09 -25.62 -1.58
N SER A 158 4.03 -25.74 -0.79
CA SER A 158 3.82 -26.82 0.18
C SER A 158 3.76 -28.23 -0.43
N TRP A 159 3.68 -28.34 -1.74
CA TRP A 159 3.69 -29.61 -2.49
C TRP A 159 5.10 -30.09 -2.88
N LEU A 160 6.14 -29.34 -2.54
CA LEU A 160 7.53 -29.69 -2.78
C LEU A 160 8.24 -30.02 -1.45
N PRO A 161 9.37 -30.74 -1.49
CA PRO A 161 10.22 -30.91 -0.32
C PRO A 161 10.62 -29.57 0.32
N ASP A 162 10.81 -29.57 1.64
CA ASP A 162 11.06 -28.33 2.41
C ASP A 162 12.32 -27.60 1.95
N GLU A 163 13.33 -28.32 1.46
CA GLU A 163 14.60 -27.76 0.97
C GLU A 163 14.41 -26.83 -0.24
N ILE A 164 13.36 -27.07 -1.03
CA ILE A 164 13.06 -26.27 -2.24
C ILE A 164 11.65 -25.69 -2.22
N GLY A 165 10.88 -25.95 -1.17
CA GLY A 165 9.48 -25.51 -1.05
C GLY A 165 9.31 -24.01 -0.88
N GLY A 166 10.26 -23.35 -0.21
CA GLY A 166 10.28 -21.91 0.04
C GLY A 166 11.31 -21.18 -0.80
N ILE A 167 10.90 -20.13 -1.49
CA ILE A 167 11.80 -19.20 -2.17
C ILE A 167 11.50 -17.78 -1.72
N LEU A 168 12.52 -17.05 -1.36
CA LEU A 168 12.51 -15.60 -1.24
C LEU A 168 13.10 -15.01 -2.52
N TRP A 169 12.27 -14.40 -3.33
CA TRP A 169 12.71 -13.60 -4.46
C TRP A 169 13.10 -12.22 -3.94
N PHE A 170 14.37 -11.93 -3.90
CA PHE A 170 14.90 -10.75 -3.25
C PHE A 170 15.52 -9.78 -4.26
N GLY A 171 15.25 -8.49 -4.09
CA GLY A 171 15.85 -7.41 -4.85
C GLY A 171 16.31 -6.30 -3.91
N VAL A 172 17.38 -5.62 -4.28
CA VAL A 172 17.93 -4.47 -3.53
C VAL A 172 17.56 -3.18 -4.22
N ASP A 173 17.46 -2.10 -3.45
CA ASP A 173 17.10 -0.77 -3.93
C ASP A 173 15.66 -0.70 -4.45
N ASP A 174 15.37 0.23 -5.35
CA ASP A 174 14.03 0.45 -5.91
C ASP A 174 13.50 -0.76 -6.69
N ALA A 175 12.26 -1.15 -6.41
CA ALA A 175 11.65 -2.32 -7.00
C ALA A 175 11.54 -2.26 -8.53
N ALA A 176 11.38 -1.07 -9.13
CA ALA A 176 11.26 -0.91 -10.57
C ALA A 176 12.60 -1.07 -11.29
N SER A 177 13.69 -0.71 -10.65
CA SER A 177 15.06 -0.79 -11.20
C SER A 177 15.80 -2.07 -10.83
N SER A 178 15.28 -2.81 -9.85
CA SER A 178 15.95 -3.98 -9.29
C SER A 178 15.59 -5.26 -10.05
N VAL A 179 16.54 -6.20 -10.06
CA VAL A 179 16.28 -7.59 -10.43
C VAL A 179 15.98 -8.40 -9.18
N TYR A 180 15.09 -9.39 -9.31
CA TYR A 180 14.81 -10.34 -8.26
C TYR A 180 15.65 -11.59 -8.45
N PHE A 181 16.37 -11.99 -7.42
CA PHE A 181 17.13 -13.25 -7.42
C PHE A 181 16.55 -14.23 -6.39
N PRO A 182 16.51 -15.52 -6.72
CA PRO A 182 15.93 -16.52 -5.84
C PRO A 182 16.88 -16.88 -4.71
N MET A 183 16.35 -16.88 -3.49
CA MET A 183 17.04 -17.39 -2.29
C MET A 183 16.17 -18.51 -1.70
N TYR A 184 16.72 -19.71 -1.67
CA TYR A 184 16.03 -20.84 -1.06
C TYR A 184 16.15 -20.81 0.45
N SER A 185 15.09 -21.16 1.16
CA SER A 185 15.06 -21.13 2.64
C SER A 185 16.06 -22.07 3.27
N ALA A 186 16.48 -23.12 2.56
CA ALA A 186 17.46 -24.11 3.01
C ALA A 186 18.88 -23.85 2.51
N ALA A 187 19.15 -22.71 1.84
CA ALA A 187 20.50 -22.37 1.42
C ALA A 187 21.37 -22.09 2.66
N THR A 188 22.45 -22.83 2.81
CA THR A 188 23.42 -22.72 3.93
C THR A 188 24.74 -22.06 3.49
N GLU A 189 24.97 -21.94 2.18
CA GLU A 189 26.15 -21.33 1.58
C GLU A 189 25.73 -20.46 0.39
N VAL A 190 26.49 -19.41 0.13
CA VAL A 190 26.31 -18.46 -0.98
C VAL A 190 27.47 -18.56 -1.94
#